data_290b2d265a09edf32967c877ce8866c9
#
_entry.id   290b2d265a09edf32967c877ce8866c9
#
_cell.length_a   1.000
_cell.length_b   1.000
_cell.length_c   1.000
_cell.angle_alpha   90.00
_cell.angle_beta   90.00
_cell.angle_gamma   90.00
#
_symmetry.space_group_name_H-M   'P 1'
#
loop_
_entity.id
_entity.type
_entity.pdbx_description
1 polymer ?
#
loop_
_entity_poly.entity_id
_entity_poly.type
_entity_poly.pdbx_seq_one_letter_code
_entity_poly.pdbx_strand_id
1 'polypeptide(L)' 'MIIKHLKNKTTIELSTEELDKYIEAINQLDSALMTMHECQDMYLSDLSNLDTLRFRLTEVFGLVRKDYRYVKASNKVINN' A
#
# COMPACT_ATOMS: atom_id res chain seq x y z
N MET A 1 9.74 13.80 0.90
CA MET A 1 9.22 13.11 2.09
C MET A 1 9.99 13.60 3.32
N ILE A 2 9.26 13.92 4.35
CA ILE A 2 9.83 14.37 5.63
C ILE A 2 9.42 13.38 6.72
N ILE A 3 10.39 12.86 7.45
CA ILE A 3 10.15 11.90 8.53
C ILE A 3 10.61 12.54 9.83
N LYS A 4 9.73 12.59 10.82
CA LYS A 4 10.03 13.13 12.15
C LYS A 4 9.77 12.05 13.19
N HIS A 5 10.79 11.71 13.95
CA HIS A 5 10.68 10.76 15.04
C HIS A 5 10.49 11.52 16.36
N LEU A 6 9.35 11.34 16.98
CA LEU A 6 9.05 11.88 18.30
C LEU A 6 9.13 10.75 19.31
N LYS A 7 9.03 11.08 20.60
CA LYS A 7 9.20 10.10 21.67
C LYS A 7 8.22 8.92 21.54
N ASN A 8 6.97 9.18 21.21
CA ASN A 8 5.93 8.16 21.18
C ASN A 8 5.31 7.94 19.80
N LYS A 9 5.80 8.64 18.79
CA LYS A 9 5.23 8.51 17.44
C LYS A 9 6.22 8.97 16.39
N THR A 10 5.99 8.53 15.18
CA THR A 10 6.72 8.99 14.00
C THR A 10 5.73 9.59 13.04
N THR A 11 6.01 10.77 12.53
CA THR A 11 5.18 11.39 11.50
C THR A 11 5.91 11.34 10.17
N ILE A 12 5.14 11.09 9.11
CA ILE A 12 5.65 11.04 7.75
C ILE A 12 4.82 12.00 6.91
N GLU A 13 5.47 12.97 6.29
CA GLU A 13 4.82 13.92 5.40
C GLU A 13 5.21 13.59 3.96
N LEU A 14 4.22 13.39 3.12
CA LEU A 14 4.40 13.10 1.70
C LEU A 14 3.70 14.19 0.88
N SER A 15 4.34 14.63 -0.19
CA SER A 15 3.63 15.44 -1.17
C SER A 15 2.62 14.56 -1.90
N THR A 16 1.63 15.18 -2.52
CA THR A 16 0.64 14.44 -3.32
C THR A 16 1.32 13.64 -4.42
N GLU A 17 2.33 14.23 -5.05
CA GLU A 17 3.07 13.56 -6.12
C GLU A 17 3.83 12.34 -5.60
N GLU A 18 4.47 12.46 -4.45
CA GLU A 18 5.15 11.32 -3.83
C GLU A 18 4.16 10.20 -3.49
N LEU A 19 3.03 10.57 -2.90
CA LEU A 19 2.02 9.58 -2.55
C LEU A 19 1.49 8.85 -3.79
N ASP A 20 1.25 9.57 -4.88
CA ASP A 20 0.77 8.95 -6.11
C ASP A 20 1.76 7.93 -6.66
N LYS A 21 3.05 8.20 -6.54
CA LYS A 21 4.09 7.24 -6.95
C LYS A 21 4.06 5.98 -6.09
N TYR A 22 3.85 6.12 -4.79
CA TYR A 22 3.74 4.95 -3.91
C TYR A 22 2.48 4.14 -4.20
N ILE A 23 1.36 4.81 -4.47
CA ILE A 23 0.13 4.12 -4.85
C ILE A 23 0.32 3.32 -6.13
N GLU A 24 0.98 3.90 -7.12
CA GLU A 24 1.29 3.20 -8.36
C GLU A 24 2.16 1.97 -8.10
N ALA A 25 3.19 2.12 -7.27
CA ALA A 25 4.06 1.00 -6.92
C ALA A 25 3.29 -0.13 -6.22
N ILE A 26 2.38 0.22 -5.33
CA ILE A 26 1.54 -0.77 -4.64
C ILE A 26 0.62 -1.49 -5.64
N ASN A 27 0.06 -0.76 -6.59
CA ASN A 27 -0.76 -1.36 -7.63
C ASN A 27 0.04 -2.31 -8.52
N GLN A 28 1.28 -1.97 -8.83
CA GLN A 28 2.18 -2.85 -9.58
C GLN A 28 2.51 -4.11 -8.77
N LEU A 29 2.75 -3.96 -7.48
CA LEU A 29 2.99 -5.09 -6.60
C LEU A 29 1.78 -6.03 -6.56
N ASP A 30 0.58 -5.47 -6.42
CA ASP A 30 -0.65 -6.25 -6.41
C ASP A 30 -0.80 -7.06 -7.71
N SER A 31 -0.57 -6.44 -8.85
CA SER A 31 -0.63 -7.11 -10.15
C SER A 31 0.42 -8.22 -10.27
N ALA A 32 1.63 -7.96 -9.80
CA ALA A 32 2.70 -8.96 -9.83
C ALA A 32 2.36 -10.16 -8.94
N LEU A 33 1.78 -9.91 -7.77
CA LEU A 33 1.36 -10.98 -6.86
C LEU A 33 0.26 -11.84 -7.49
N MET A 34 -0.69 -11.23 -8.16
CA MET A 34 -1.73 -11.99 -8.86
C MET A 34 -1.11 -12.90 -9.93
N THR A 35 -0.17 -12.40 -10.69
CA THR A 35 0.52 -13.18 -11.72
C THR A 35 1.30 -14.35 -11.09
N MET A 36 2.01 -14.08 -9.99
CA MET A 36 2.78 -15.12 -9.29
C MET A 36 1.88 -16.23 -8.76
N HIS A 37 0.71 -15.87 -8.21
CA HIS A 37 -0.27 -16.85 -7.75
C HIS A 37 -0.79 -17.71 -8.90
N GLU A 38 -1.02 -17.11 -10.05
CA GLU A 38 -1.50 -17.85 -11.22
C GLU A 38 -0.44 -18.79 -11.79
N CYS A 39 0.81 -18.35 -11.81
CA CYS A 39 1.90 -19.14 -12.39
C CYS A 39 2.44 -20.20 -11.44
N GLN A 40 2.21 -20.06 -10.15
CA GLN A 40 2.69 -20.97 -9.12
C GLN A 40 4.22 -21.15 -9.14
N ASP A 41 4.93 -20.09 -9.54
CA ASP A 41 6.39 -20.14 -9.67
C ASP A 41 7.14 -19.84 -8.38
N MET A 42 6.43 -19.50 -7.31
CA MET A 42 7.06 -19.15 -6.04
C MET A 42 6.58 -20.06 -4.93
N TYR A 43 7.43 -20.18 -3.91
CA TYR A 43 7.02 -20.87 -2.70
C TYR A 43 5.88 -20.15 -2.03
N LEU A 44 4.94 -20.91 -1.49
CA LEU A 44 3.75 -20.35 -0.86
C LEU A 44 4.09 -19.39 0.28
N SER A 45 5.14 -19.71 1.05
CA SER A 45 5.59 -18.85 2.14
C SER A 45 6.05 -17.48 1.65
N ASP A 46 6.74 -17.43 0.51
CA ASP A 46 7.22 -16.17 -0.06
C ASP A 46 6.07 -15.33 -0.57
N LEU A 47 5.10 -15.95 -1.23
CA LEU A 47 3.89 -15.27 -1.66
C LEU A 47 3.12 -14.70 -0.48
N SER A 48 3.00 -15.48 0.59
CA SER A 48 2.31 -15.03 1.80
C SER A 48 3.00 -13.82 2.42
N ASN A 49 4.33 -13.82 2.45
CA ASN A 49 5.08 -12.69 2.98
C ASN A 49 4.90 -11.43 2.14
N LEU A 50 4.90 -11.57 0.82
CA LEU A 50 4.67 -10.43 -0.08
C LEU A 50 3.23 -9.90 0.02
N ASP A 51 2.26 -10.80 0.16
CA ASP A 51 0.87 -10.39 0.38
C ASP A 51 0.73 -9.60 1.68
N THR A 52 1.40 -10.04 2.74
CA THR A 52 1.39 -9.34 4.02
C THR A 52 2.02 -7.95 3.87
N LEU A 53 3.13 -7.85 3.17
CA LEU A 53 3.77 -6.55 2.92
C LEU A 53 2.83 -5.62 2.17
N ARG A 54 2.20 -6.09 1.11
CA ARG A 54 1.24 -5.30 0.34
C ARG A 54 0.12 -4.80 1.24
N PHE A 55 -0.44 -5.69 2.06
CA PHE A 55 -1.52 -5.33 2.97
C PHE A 55 -1.10 -4.23 3.95
N ARG A 56 0.09 -4.38 4.55
CA ARG A 56 0.60 -3.39 5.49
C ARG A 56 0.83 -2.03 4.83
N LEU A 57 1.35 -2.03 3.61
CA LEU A 57 1.54 -0.78 2.88
C LEU A 57 0.22 -0.07 2.59
N THR A 58 -0.83 -0.83 2.24
CA THR A 58 -2.14 -0.22 2.00
C THR A 58 -2.71 0.39 3.27
N GLU A 59 -2.50 -0.23 4.43
CA GLU A 59 -2.91 0.34 5.70
C GLU A 59 -2.17 1.65 6.00
N VAL A 60 -0.84 1.61 5.87
CA VAL A 60 -0.01 2.77 6.20
C VAL A 60 -0.38 3.99 5.38
N PHE A 61 -0.62 3.80 4.10
CA PHE A 61 -0.95 4.92 3.20
C PHE A 61 -2.45 5.22 3.14
N GLY A 62 -3.27 4.52 3.91
CA GLY A 62 -4.70 4.76 3.92
C GLY A 62 -5.36 4.46 2.58
N LEU A 63 -5.01 3.35 1.96
CA LEU A 63 -5.54 2.98 0.67
C LEU A 63 -6.69 1.99 0.80
N VAL A 64 -7.62 2.06 -0.14
CA VAL A 64 -8.71 1.10 -0.25
C VAL A 64 -8.71 0.51 -1.65
N ARG A 65 -9.18 -0.73 -1.77
CA ARG A 65 -9.27 -1.38 -3.08
C ARG A 65 -10.56 -0.96 -3.76
N LYS A 66 -10.42 -0.48 -5.00
CA LYS A 66 -11.57 -0.09 -5.81
C LYS A 66 -11.28 -0.45 -7.27
N ASP A 67 -12.21 -1.15 -7.90
CA ASP A 67 -12.09 -1.50 -9.32
C ASP A 67 -10.77 -2.19 -9.66
N TYR A 68 -10.35 -3.15 -8.82
CA TYR A 68 -9.15 -3.93 -8.99
C TYR A 68 -7.84 -3.16 -8.84
N ARG A 69 -7.90 -1.97 -8.26
CA ARG A 69 -6.70 -1.21 -7.94
C ARG A 69 -6.89 -0.46 -6.63
N TYR A 70 -5.78 -0.09 -6.01
CA TYR A 70 -5.81 0.67 -4.78
C TYR A 70 -5.86 2.16 -5.07
N VAL A 71 -6.64 2.86 -4.28
CA VAL A 71 -6.80 4.31 -4.38
C VAL A 71 -6.82 4.89 -2.98
N LYS A 72 -6.65 6.20 -2.87
CA LYS A 72 -6.74 6.89 -1.58
C LYS A 72 -8.13 6.71 -0.99
N ALA A 73 -8.19 6.41 0.31
CA ALA A 73 -9.45 6.39 1.00
C ALA A 73 -10.03 7.80 1.07
N SER A 74 -11.35 7.90 0.96
CA SER A 74 -12.02 9.19 1.06
C SER A 74 -12.07 9.65 2.50
N ASN A 75 -11.74 10.90 2.75
CA ASN A 75 -11.79 11.51 4.07
C ASN A 75 -13.05 12.28 4.36
N LYS A 76 -13.91 12.42 3.38
CA LYS A 76 -15.09 13.28 3.55
C LYS A 76 -16.03 12.81 4.63
N VAL A 77 -16.02 11.54 4.91
CA VAL A 77 -16.89 10.94 5.93
C VAL A 77 -16.53 11.41 7.32
N ILE A 78 -15.29 11.78 7.50
CA ILE A 78 -14.75 12.14 8.80
C ILE A 78 -15.26 13.48 9.28
N ASN A 79 -15.76 14.27 8.40
CA ASN A 79 -16.13 15.64 8.69
C ASN A 79 -17.55 15.80 9.26
N ASN A 80 -18.15 14.80 9.65
CA ASN A 80 -19.49 14.88 10.19
C ASN A 80 -19.52 15.14 11.68
#